data_06e716d07e57c3fd2db9f5d788c7b44b
#
_entry.id   06e716d07e57c3fd2db9f5d788c7b44b
#
_cell.length_a   1.000
_cell.length_b   1.000
_cell.length_c   1.000
_cell.angle_alpha   90.00
_cell.angle_beta   90.00
_cell.angle_gamma   90.00
#
_symmetry.space_group_name_H-M   'P 1'
#
loop_
_entity.id
_entity.type
_entity.pdbx_description
1 polymer ?
#
loop_
_entity_poly.entity_id
_entity_poly.type
_entity_poly.pdbx_seq_one_letter_code
_entity_poly.pdbx_strand_id
1 'polypeptide(L)'
;MSTQDIYLGNPNLKRANVAQNFSPKEVAEFVKCSKDPVYFITNYIQIISLDLGLVPFTLYPFQADMVNKFHDNRFNIAKLPRQSGKSTVVTAYLLWYSIFNDNVNVAILANKAATAREMLQRLQLSYENLPKWLQQGVVNWNRGSLELENGSKIMAASTSASAVRGMSFNVIFLDEFAFIPNHIADQFFSSVYPTISSGKSTKVIIISTPHGMNMFYKLWHDAERGTNEYVPTEVHWSEVPGRDDVWKEQTIKNTSESQFRVEFECEFLGSVD
;
A
#
# COMPACT_ATOMS: atom_id res chain seq x y z
N MET A 1 -3.44 28.94 11.20
CA MET A 1 -4.79 28.49 10.83
C MET A 1 -5.75 28.79 11.97
N SER A 2 -6.91 29.33 11.67
CA SER A 2 -7.96 29.50 12.67
C SER A 2 -8.54 28.13 13.05
N THR A 3 -9.24 28.07 14.19
CA THR A 3 -9.97 26.84 14.61
C THR A 3 -11.04 26.42 13.57
N GLN A 4 -11.45 27.34 12.69
CA GLN A 4 -12.40 27.07 11.61
C GLN A 4 -11.77 26.34 10.41
N ASP A 5 -10.45 26.36 10.27
CA ASP A 5 -9.71 25.78 9.15
C ASP A 5 -9.31 24.31 9.37
N ILE A 6 -9.52 23.79 10.58
CA ILE A 6 -9.13 22.45 10.98
C ILE A 6 -10.35 21.52 11.10
N TYR A 7 -10.16 20.24 10.78
CA TYR A 7 -11.21 19.24 10.84
C TYR A 7 -11.45 18.78 12.27
N LEU A 8 -12.67 18.98 12.78
CA LEU A 8 -13.11 18.58 14.12
C LEU A 8 -12.14 18.98 15.26
N GLY A 9 -11.47 20.12 15.14
CA GLY A 9 -10.53 20.61 16.15
C GLY A 9 -9.15 19.95 16.13
N ASN A 10 -8.85 19.06 15.18
CA ASN A 10 -7.53 18.44 15.03
C ASN A 10 -6.60 19.38 14.23
N PRO A 11 -5.54 19.94 14.84
CA PRO A 11 -4.64 20.88 14.17
C PRO A 11 -3.83 20.25 13.03
N ASN A 12 -3.73 18.94 12.99
CA ASN A 12 -3.00 18.21 11.96
C ASN A 12 -3.83 17.95 10.70
N LEU A 13 -5.15 18.19 10.76
CA LEU A 13 -6.07 17.94 9.66
C LEU A 13 -6.64 19.23 9.11
N LYS A 14 -6.34 19.55 7.85
CA LYS A 14 -6.99 20.63 7.13
C LYS A 14 -8.45 20.24 6.85
N ARG A 15 -9.38 21.14 7.14
CA ARG A 15 -10.79 20.96 6.83
C ARG A 15 -11.04 21.16 5.32
N ALA A 16 -12.04 20.49 4.78
CA ALA A 16 -12.49 20.69 3.40
C ALA A 16 -13.02 22.11 3.16
N ASN A 17 -12.87 22.59 1.95
CA ASN A 17 -13.31 23.90 1.48
C ASN A 17 -12.63 25.10 2.16
N VAL A 18 -11.43 24.93 2.67
CA VAL A 18 -10.60 26.00 3.16
C VAL A 18 -9.67 26.46 2.04
N ALA A 19 -9.76 27.74 1.70
CA ALA A 19 -8.91 28.32 0.67
C ALA A 19 -7.43 28.20 1.04
N GLN A 20 -6.61 27.76 0.09
CA GLN A 20 -5.17 27.66 0.24
C GLN A 20 -4.48 28.68 -0.66
N ASN A 21 -3.74 29.59 -0.04
CA ASN A 21 -2.86 30.48 -0.76
C ASN A 21 -1.50 29.83 -0.93
N PHE A 22 -1.12 29.57 -2.18
CA PHE A 22 0.17 29.00 -2.51
C PHE A 22 1.19 30.08 -2.84
N SER A 23 2.38 29.99 -2.29
CA SER A 23 3.53 30.71 -2.80
C SER A 23 3.98 30.11 -4.14
N PRO A 24 4.71 30.88 -4.99
CA PRO A 24 5.24 30.34 -6.25
C PRO A 24 6.11 29.07 -6.06
N LYS A 25 6.83 28.99 -4.94
CA LYS A 25 7.64 27.81 -4.59
C LYS A 25 6.74 26.59 -4.31
N GLU A 26 5.69 26.78 -3.53
CA GLU A 26 4.74 25.70 -3.20
C GLU A 26 4.01 25.19 -4.45
N VAL A 27 3.65 26.09 -5.39
CA VAL A 27 3.06 25.69 -6.67
C VAL A 27 4.03 24.80 -7.46
N ALA A 28 5.30 25.19 -7.57
CA ALA A 28 6.31 24.42 -8.27
C ALA A 28 6.54 23.04 -7.62
N GLU A 29 6.60 22.99 -6.29
CA GLU A 29 6.73 21.73 -5.53
C GLU A 29 5.48 20.85 -5.67
N PHE A 30 4.27 21.42 -5.62
CA PHE A 30 3.03 20.69 -5.83
C PHE A 30 3.00 20.02 -7.21
N VAL A 31 3.35 20.76 -8.26
CA VAL A 31 3.43 20.21 -9.64
C VAL A 31 4.46 19.10 -9.74
N LYS A 32 5.62 19.25 -9.09
CA LYS A 32 6.65 18.21 -9.06
C LYS A 32 6.18 16.95 -8.35
N CYS A 33 5.59 17.10 -7.17
CA CYS A 33 5.00 16.00 -6.41
C CYS A 33 3.89 15.27 -7.19
N SER A 34 3.04 16.00 -7.91
CA SER A 34 1.94 15.41 -8.67
C SER A 34 2.39 14.52 -9.83
N LYS A 35 3.59 14.74 -10.35
CA LYS A 35 4.17 13.99 -11.49
C LYS A 35 5.06 12.83 -11.07
N ASP A 36 5.56 12.84 -9.84
CA ASP A 36 6.57 11.89 -9.38
C ASP A 36 6.23 11.39 -7.96
N PRO A 37 5.63 10.19 -7.84
CA PRO A 37 5.30 9.61 -6.55
C PRO A 37 6.54 9.31 -5.69
N VAL A 38 7.68 8.94 -6.29
CA VAL A 38 8.92 8.70 -5.56
C VAL A 38 9.44 10.00 -4.97
N TYR A 39 9.40 11.09 -5.72
CA TYR A 39 9.78 12.41 -5.23
C TYR A 39 8.90 12.85 -4.05
N PHE A 40 7.58 12.70 -4.18
CA PHE A 40 6.64 13.04 -3.11
C PHE A 40 6.91 12.23 -1.83
N ILE A 41 7.06 10.91 -1.96
CA ILE A 41 7.31 10.03 -0.82
C ILE A 41 8.62 10.41 -0.13
N THR A 42 9.70 10.55 -0.87
CA THR A 42 11.03 10.82 -0.32
C THR A 42 11.11 12.18 0.39
N ASN A 43 10.41 13.19 -0.10
CA ASN A 43 10.54 14.56 0.42
C ASN A 43 9.47 14.94 1.46
N TYR A 44 8.30 14.28 1.47
CA TYR A 44 7.16 14.74 2.27
C TYR A 44 6.55 13.68 3.16
N ILE A 45 6.78 12.38 2.92
CA ILE A 45 6.23 11.33 3.77
C ILE A 45 7.11 11.09 5.00
N GLN A 46 6.45 10.99 6.14
CA GLN A 46 7.06 10.57 7.40
C GLN A 46 6.42 9.27 7.87
N ILE A 47 7.23 8.43 8.50
CA ILE A 47 6.85 7.11 9.02
C ILE A 47 7.33 6.93 10.46
N ILE A 48 6.74 5.99 11.17
CA ILE A 48 7.25 5.58 12.49
C ILE A 48 8.31 4.51 12.31
N SER A 49 9.53 4.83 12.75
CA SER A 49 10.60 3.86 12.98
C SER A 49 10.48 3.32 14.40
N LEU A 50 10.73 2.02 14.59
CA LEU A 50 10.71 1.39 15.91
C LEU A 50 11.79 1.98 16.83
N ASP A 51 12.95 2.35 16.27
CA ASP A 51 14.08 2.81 17.04
C ASP A 51 14.15 4.34 17.17
N LEU A 52 13.66 5.09 16.19
CA LEU A 52 13.87 6.53 16.06
C LEU A 52 12.57 7.35 16.15
N GLY A 53 11.41 6.70 16.29
CA GLY A 53 10.12 7.39 16.29
C GLY A 53 9.73 7.93 14.91
N LEU A 54 9.22 9.15 14.83
CA LEU A 54 8.79 9.76 13.57
C LEU A 54 9.99 10.24 12.75
N VAL A 55 10.16 9.69 11.55
CA VAL A 55 11.29 9.97 10.66
C VAL A 55 10.84 10.16 9.21
N PRO A 56 11.60 10.89 8.38
CA PRO A 56 11.39 10.92 6.93
C PRO A 56 11.45 9.52 6.32
N PHE A 57 10.61 9.25 5.34
CA PHE A 57 10.61 7.95 4.64
C PHE A 57 11.66 7.95 3.53
N THR A 58 12.86 7.53 3.86
CA THR A 58 13.93 7.28 2.89
C THR A 58 13.69 5.92 2.24
N LEU A 59 13.28 5.91 0.97
CA LEU A 59 13.03 4.68 0.22
C LEU A 59 14.33 3.92 -0.05
N TYR A 60 14.33 2.62 0.19
CA TYR A 60 15.36 1.73 -0.33
C TYR A 60 15.24 1.63 -1.86
N PRO A 61 16.31 1.25 -2.59
CA PRO A 61 16.27 1.15 -4.05
C PRO A 61 15.12 0.26 -4.56
N PHE A 62 14.90 -0.91 -3.96
CA PHE A 62 13.80 -1.79 -4.35
C PHE A 62 12.42 -1.18 -4.05
N GLN A 63 12.29 -0.37 -3.01
CA GLN A 63 11.04 0.32 -2.67
C GLN A 63 10.70 1.40 -3.69
N ALA A 64 11.70 2.17 -4.14
CA ALA A 64 11.52 3.16 -5.21
C ALA A 64 11.12 2.48 -6.54
N ASP A 65 11.75 1.35 -6.88
CA ASP A 65 11.38 0.54 -8.04
C ASP A 65 9.93 0.03 -7.95
N MET A 66 9.52 -0.44 -6.78
CA MET A 66 8.12 -0.85 -6.54
C MET A 66 7.14 0.30 -6.80
N VAL A 67 7.41 1.50 -6.28
CA VAL A 67 6.55 2.67 -6.48
C VAL A 67 6.42 2.99 -7.98
N ASN A 68 7.52 2.98 -8.73
CA ASN A 68 7.50 3.17 -10.17
C ASN A 68 6.68 2.09 -10.88
N LYS A 69 6.84 0.81 -10.52
CA LYS A 69 6.03 -0.28 -11.07
C LYS A 69 4.55 -0.12 -10.79
N PHE A 70 4.16 0.30 -9.56
CA PHE A 70 2.77 0.59 -9.23
C PHE A 70 2.21 1.75 -10.06
N HIS A 71 3.04 2.75 -10.34
CA HIS A 71 2.64 3.90 -11.14
C HIS A 71 2.46 3.53 -12.61
N ASP A 72 3.42 2.83 -13.18
CA ASP A 72 3.49 2.55 -14.61
C ASP A 72 2.59 1.38 -15.06
N ASN A 73 2.26 0.47 -14.15
CA ASN A 73 1.53 -0.75 -14.49
C ASN A 73 0.18 -0.82 -13.79
N ARG A 74 -0.77 -1.42 -14.47
CA ARG A 74 -2.14 -1.62 -13.98
C ARG A 74 -2.22 -2.76 -12.95
N PHE A 75 -1.50 -3.85 -13.18
CA PHE A 75 -1.51 -5.05 -12.35
C PHE A 75 -0.11 -5.34 -11.82
N ASN A 76 0.01 -5.42 -10.49
CA ASN A 76 1.27 -5.70 -9.82
C ASN A 76 1.09 -6.84 -8.81
N ILE A 77 2.03 -7.77 -8.82
CA ILE A 77 2.13 -8.81 -7.81
C ILE A 77 3.55 -8.83 -7.22
N ALA A 78 3.67 -8.76 -5.92
CA ALA A 78 4.96 -8.66 -5.25
C ALA A 78 5.12 -9.72 -4.17
N LYS A 79 6.23 -10.43 -4.23
CA LYS A 79 6.67 -11.42 -3.28
C LYS A 79 7.87 -10.86 -2.53
N LEU A 80 7.68 -10.49 -1.26
CA LEU A 80 8.69 -9.80 -0.46
C LEU A 80 8.88 -10.46 0.90
N PRO A 81 10.11 -10.40 1.44
CA PRO A 81 10.41 -10.90 2.77
C PRO A 81 9.64 -10.13 3.85
N ARG A 82 9.47 -10.80 4.98
CA ARG A 82 8.89 -10.18 6.18
C ARG A 82 9.70 -8.96 6.61
N GLN A 83 9.00 -7.93 7.14
CA GLN A 83 9.61 -6.70 7.65
C GLN A 83 10.51 -5.96 6.62
N SER A 84 10.17 -6.01 5.35
CA SER A 84 10.83 -5.25 4.27
C SER A 84 10.22 -3.87 4.04
N GLY A 85 9.26 -3.45 4.86
CA GLY A 85 8.54 -2.18 4.69
C GLY A 85 7.49 -2.20 3.58
N LYS A 86 7.13 -3.38 3.07
CA LYS A 86 6.23 -3.55 1.92
C LYS A 86 4.90 -2.81 2.06
N SER A 87 4.20 -2.98 3.17
CA SER A 87 2.89 -2.34 3.39
C SER A 87 3.02 -0.81 3.53
N THR A 88 4.12 -0.33 4.12
CA THR A 88 4.41 1.11 4.26
C THR A 88 4.64 1.78 2.91
N VAL A 89 5.37 1.14 2.00
CA VAL A 89 5.58 1.66 0.63
C VAL A 89 4.25 1.78 -0.12
N VAL A 90 3.40 0.75 -0.04
CA VAL A 90 2.11 0.78 -0.74
C VAL A 90 1.22 1.86 -0.16
N THR A 91 1.09 1.96 1.17
CA THR A 91 0.24 3.00 1.78
C THR A 91 0.71 4.40 1.45
N ALA A 92 2.02 4.65 1.35
CA ALA A 92 2.58 5.92 0.89
C ALA A 92 2.19 6.23 -0.57
N TYR A 93 2.26 5.22 -1.46
CA TYR A 93 1.81 5.35 -2.84
C TYR A 93 0.30 5.61 -2.94
N LEU A 94 -0.53 4.89 -2.16
CA LEU A 94 -1.98 5.09 -2.13
C LEU A 94 -2.37 6.49 -1.65
N LEU A 95 -1.63 7.05 -0.70
CA LEU A 95 -1.82 8.43 -0.26
C LEU A 95 -1.51 9.41 -1.40
N TRP A 96 -0.37 9.25 -2.07
CA TRP A 96 -0.03 10.03 -3.25
C TRP A 96 -1.14 9.96 -4.31
N TYR A 97 -1.59 8.75 -4.63
CA TYR A 97 -2.63 8.51 -5.63
C TYR A 97 -3.93 9.26 -5.31
N SER A 98 -4.33 9.24 -4.04
CA SER A 98 -5.56 9.89 -3.57
C SER A 98 -5.46 11.41 -3.50
N ILE A 99 -4.28 11.96 -3.23
CA ILE A 99 -4.07 13.42 -3.18
C ILE A 99 -4.05 14.04 -4.58
N PHE A 100 -3.41 13.38 -5.53
CA PHE A 100 -3.12 13.94 -6.86
C PHE A 100 -4.06 13.44 -7.97
N ASN A 101 -5.08 12.64 -7.64
CA ASN A 101 -6.13 12.24 -8.57
C ASN A 101 -7.50 12.50 -7.96
N ASP A 102 -8.38 13.12 -8.74
CA ASP A 102 -9.71 13.48 -8.27
C ASP A 102 -10.70 12.31 -8.41
N ASN A 103 -11.64 12.22 -7.47
CA ASN A 103 -12.76 11.27 -7.50
C ASN A 103 -12.32 9.80 -7.59
N VAL A 104 -11.22 9.43 -6.95
CA VAL A 104 -10.75 8.05 -6.94
C VAL A 104 -11.18 7.31 -5.69
N ASN A 105 -11.53 6.04 -5.87
CA ASN A 105 -11.85 5.11 -4.79
C ASN A 105 -10.72 4.09 -4.64
N VAL A 106 -10.20 3.97 -3.43
CA VAL A 106 -9.11 3.07 -3.07
C VAL A 106 -9.57 2.09 -1.99
N ALA A 107 -9.35 0.80 -2.21
CA ALA A 107 -9.60 -0.24 -1.21
C ALA A 107 -8.28 -0.80 -0.67
N ILE A 108 -8.12 -0.79 0.64
CA ILE A 108 -7.07 -1.50 1.38
C ILE A 108 -7.71 -2.76 1.98
N LEU A 109 -7.31 -3.92 1.48
CA LEU A 109 -7.87 -5.20 1.87
C LEU A 109 -6.79 -6.11 2.46
N ALA A 110 -7.11 -6.76 3.56
CA ALA A 110 -6.23 -7.73 4.22
C ALA A 110 -7.05 -8.93 4.72
N ASN A 111 -6.39 -9.99 5.15
CA ASN A 111 -7.06 -11.16 5.71
C ASN A 111 -7.97 -10.80 6.90
N LYS A 112 -7.53 -9.84 7.74
CA LYS A 112 -8.31 -9.34 8.88
C LYS A 112 -8.60 -7.85 8.75
N ALA A 113 -9.81 -7.43 9.09
CA ALA A 113 -10.19 -6.01 9.09
C ALA A 113 -9.29 -5.15 10.00
N ALA A 114 -8.81 -5.70 11.11
CA ALA A 114 -7.88 -5.01 12.01
C ALA A 114 -6.55 -4.68 11.30
N THR A 115 -6.00 -5.61 10.54
CA THR A 115 -4.77 -5.40 9.75
C THR A 115 -4.96 -4.34 8.66
N ALA A 116 -6.09 -4.38 7.95
CA ALA A 116 -6.41 -3.35 6.95
C ALA A 116 -6.54 -1.95 7.57
N ARG A 117 -7.18 -1.86 8.74
CA ARG A 117 -7.30 -0.59 9.48
C ARG A 117 -5.96 -0.07 9.99
N GLU A 118 -5.05 -0.95 10.41
CA GLU A 118 -3.69 -0.56 10.79
C GLU A 118 -2.93 0.07 9.61
N MET A 119 -3.07 -0.49 8.41
CA MET A 119 -2.49 0.11 7.21
C MET A 119 -3.10 1.48 6.88
N LEU A 120 -4.42 1.63 7.01
CA LEU A 120 -5.07 2.93 6.85
C LEU A 120 -4.57 3.94 7.90
N GLN A 121 -4.35 3.53 9.15
CA GLN A 121 -3.80 4.39 10.19
C GLN A 121 -2.37 4.87 9.86
N ARG A 122 -1.53 4.04 9.26
CA ARG A 122 -0.19 4.45 8.78
C ARG A 122 -0.29 5.51 7.68
N LEU A 123 -1.21 5.32 6.74
CA LEU A 123 -1.51 6.30 5.70
C LEU A 123 -2.03 7.61 6.32
N GLN A 124 -2.93 7.54 7.28
CA GLN A 124 -3.46 8.69 8.00
C GLN A 124 -2.36 9.45 8.75
N LEU A 125 -1.45 8.75 9.42
CA LEU A 125 -0.29 9.37 10.07
C LEU A 125 0.58 10.12 9.06
N SER A 126 0.86 9.54 7.91
CA SER A 126 1.61 10.20 6.85
C SER A 126 0.90 11.47 6.35
N TYR A 127 -0.43 11.41 6.18
CA TYR A 127 -1.23 12.59 5.81
C TYR A 127 -1.16 13.70 6.87
N GLU A 128 -1.29 13.37 8.16
CA GLU A 128 -1.23 14.34 9.27
C GLU A 128 0.09 15.11 9.34
N ASN A 129 1.17 14.50 8.87
CA ASN A 129 2.51 15.09 8.84
C ASN A 129 2.85 15.82 7.55
N LEU A 130 1.95 15.86 6.56
CA LEU A 130 2.15 16.67 5.37
C LEU A 130 2.02 18.16 5.66
N PRO A 131 2.81 19.01 4.97
CA PRO A 131 2.55 20.43 5.00
C PRO A 131 1.13 20.75 4.51
N LYS A 132 0.49 21.76 5.08
CA LYS A 132 -0.93 22.08 4.82
C LYS A 132 -1.24 22.35 3.35
N TRP A 133 -0.29 22.90 2.61
CA TRP A 133 -0.45 23.16 1.18
C TRP A 133 -0.46 21.88 0.32
N LEU A 134 0.02 20.72 0.86
CA LEU A 134 -0.10 19.40 0.22
C LEU A 134 -1.33 18.61 0.69
N GLN A 135 -1.97 19.03 1.79
CA GLN A 135 -3.16 18.33 2.25
C GLN A 135 -4.38 18.73 1.42
N GLN A 136 -5.02 17.75 0.78
CA GLN A 136 -6.44 17.89 0.39
C GLN A 136 -7.28 17.98 1.67
N GLY A 137 -8.27 18.87 1.71
CA GLY A 137 -9.09 19.03 2.91
C GLY A 137 -9.87 17.75 3.25
N VAL A 138 -10.05 17.52 4.55
CA VAL A 138 -10.74 16.31 5.05
C VAL A 138 -12.23 16.54 5.07
N VAL A 139 -12.99 15.62 4.45
CA VAL A 139 -14.45 15.54 4.48
C VAL A 139 -14.92 14.52 5.53
N ASN A 140 -14.28 13.33 5.56
CA ASN A 140 -14.54 12.29 6.54
C ASN A 140 -13.23 11.63 6.98
N TRP A 141 -13.14 11.33 8.29
CA TRP A 141 -11.96 10.74 8.88
C TRP A 141 -12.34 9.82 10.02
N ASN A 142 -12.15 8.54 9.82
CA ASN A 142 -12.39 7.55 10.87
C ASN A 142 -11.42 6.35 10.73
N ARG A 143 -11.55 5.35 11.60
CA ARG A 143 -10.64 4.19 11.61
C ARG A 143 -10.76 3.26 10.40
N GLY A 144 -11.85 3.34 9.67
CA GLY A 144 -12.13 2.45 8.53
C GLY A 144 -12.17 3.16 7.19
N SER A 145 -12.20 4.49 7.16
CA SER A 145 -12.27 5.26 5.93
C SER A 145 -11.76 6.69 6.06
N LEU A 146 -11.35 7.24 4.93
CA LEU A 146 -10.91 8.60 4.74
C LEU A 146 -11.56 9.14 3.45
N GLU A 147 -12.11 10.36 3.51
CA GLU A 147 -12.62 11.07 2.34
C GLU A 147 -12.03 12.47 2.28
N LEU A 148 -11.54 12.85 1.09
CA LEU A 148 -10.88 14.13 0.82
C LEU A 148 -11.78 15.03 -0.04
N GLU A 149 -11.52 16.36 0.01
CA GLU A 149 -12.30 17.36 -0.71
C GLU A 149 -12.25 17.24 -2.24
N ASN A 150 -11.22 16.59 -2.80
CA ASN A 150 -11.15 16.26 -4.22
C ASN A 150 -12.04 15.08 -4.63
N GLY A 151 -12.90 14.59 -3.72
CA GLY A 151 -13.79 13.47 -3.94
C GLY A 151 -13.15 12.09 -3.80
N SER A 152 -11.86 12.02 -3.49
CA SER A 152 -11.15 10.75 -3.33
C SER A 152 -11.46 10.11 -1.99
N LYS A 153 -11.64 8.77 -1.99
CA LYS A 153 -11.99 7.96 -0.82
C LYS A 153 -11.05 6.78 -0.68
N ILE A 154 -10.68 6.49 0.55
CA ILE A 154 -9.89 5.30 0.90
C ILE A 154 -10.68 4.53 1.96
N MET A 155 -10.88 3.23 1.76
CA MET A 155 -11.51 2.35 2.72
C MET A 155 -10.60 1.19 3.10
N ALA A 156 -10.73 0.70 4.32
CA ALA A 156 -10.03 -0.47 4.83
C ALA A 156 -11.04 -1.52 5.30
N ALA A 157 -10.91 -2.75 4.79
CA ALA A 157 -11.79 -3.86 5.13
C ALA A 157 -11.04 -5.20 5.06
N SER A 158 -11.67 -6.26 5.59
CA SER A 158 -11.22 -7.63 5.33
C SER A 158 -11.49 -8.00 3.88
N THR A 159 -10.61 -8.83 3.30
CA THR A 159 -10.82 -9.38 1.96
C THR A 159 -12.01 -10.33 1.98
N SER A 160 -13.09 -9.92 1.32
CA SER A 160 -14.30 -10.74 1.17
C SER A 160 -15.05 -10.32 -0.09
N ALA A 161 -15.86 -11.22 -0.65
CA ALA A 161 -16.67 -10.93 -1.82
C ALA A 161 -17.67 -9.78 -1.57
N SER A 162 -18.10 -9.58 -0.33
CA SER A 162 -19.03 -8.51 0.05
C SER A 162 -18.35 -7.16 0.25
N ALA A 163 -17.07 -7.11 0.58
CA ALA A 163 -16.35 -5.86 0.87
C ALA A 163 -16.32 -4.89 -0.32
N VAL A 164 -16.33 -5.41 -1.53
CA VAL A 164 -16.17 -4.65 -2.78
C VAL A 164 -17.35 -4.77 -3.73
N ARG A 165 -18.35 -5.60 -3.37
CA ARG A 165 -19.54 -5.81 -4.21
C ARG A 165 -20.37 -4.54 -4.32
N GLY A 166 -20.69 -4.15 -5.55
CA GLY A 166 -21.49 -2.96 -5.82
C GLY A 166 -20.73 -1.63 -5.74
N MET A 167 -19.42 -1.67 -5.51
CA MET A 167 -18.55 -0.49 -5.53
C MET A 167 -17.58 -0.55 -6.71
N SER A 168 -17.26 0.61 -7.26
CA SER A 168 -16.22 0.75 -8.27
C SER A 168 -14.96 1.32 -7.64
N PHE A 169 -13.83 0.66 -7.86
CA PHE A 169 -12.53 1.07 -7.34
C PHE A 169 -11.56 1.43 -8.46
N ASN A 170 -10.74 2.45 -8.21
CA ASN A 170 -9.61 2.82 -9.05
C ASN A 170 -8.35 2.07 -8.68
N VAL A 171 -8.18 1.77 -7.38
CA VAL A 171 -7.08 0.94 -6.87
C VAL A 171 -7.60 -0.04 -5.84
N ILE A 172 -7.21 -1.30 -5.99
CA ILE A 172 -7.44 -2.36 -5.01
C ILE A 172 -6.08 -2.86 -4.54
N PHE A 173 -5.82 -2.71 -3.25
CA PHE A 173 -4.63 -3.24 -2.60
C PHE A 173 -4.99 -4.45 -1.75
N LEU A 174 -4.36 -5.59 -2.03
CA LEU A 174 -4.51 -6.86 -1.32
C LEU A 174 -3.21 -7.17 -0.57
N ASP A 175 -3.21 -6.98 0.74
CA ASP A 175 -2.07 -7.29 1.60
C ASP A 175 -2.18 -8.70 2.18
N GLU A 176 -1.03 -9.34 2.32
CA GLU A 176 -0.88 -10.72 2.84
C GLU A 176 -1.84 -11.70 2.15
N PHE A 177 -1.95 -11.58 0.83
CA PHE A 177 -2.94 -12.31 0.02
C PHE A 177 -2.77 -13.84 0.09
N ALA A 178 -1.54 -14.34 0.26
CA ALA A 178 -1.29 -15.77 0.44
C ALA A 178 -1.94 -16.37 1.70
N PHE A 179 -2.31 -15.54 2.68
CA PHE A 179 -2.94 -15.99 3.92
C PHE A 179 -4.48 -16.00 3.87
N ILE A 180 -5.06 -15.65 2.73
CA ILE A 180 -6.51 -15.66 2.53
C ILE A 180 -6.93 -17.09 2.16
N PRO A 181 -7.95 -17.66 2.82
CA PRO A 181 -8.47 -18.97 2.46
C PRO A 181 -8.86 -19.07 0.99
N ASN A 182 -8.52 -20.18 0.32
CA ASN A 182 -8.72 -20.34 -1.12
C ASN A 182 -10.15 -20.04 -1.57
N HIS A 183 -11.16 -20.53 -0.86
CA HIS A 183 -12.56 -20.31 -1.22
C HIS A 183 -12.96 -18.82 -1.15
N ILE A 184 -12.36 -18.04 -0.25
CA ILE A 184 -12.58 -16.59 -0.15
C ILE A 184 -11.86 -15.87 -1.29
N ALA A 185 -10.63 -16.27 -1.60
CA ALA A 185 -9.87 -15.72 -2.72
C ALA A 185 -10.59 -15.95 -4.04
N ASP A 186 -11.10 -17.15 -4.30
CA ASP A 186 -11.87 -17.51 -5.49
C ASP A 186 -13.15 -16.69 -5.61
N GLN A 187 -13.92 -16.57 -4.52
CA GLN A 187 -15.14 -15.76 -4.49
C GLN A 187 -14.84 -14.27 -4.69
N PHE A 188 -13.77 -13.77 -4.09
CA PHE A 188 -13.34 -12.39 -4.25
C PHE A 188 -13.04 -12.09 -5.72
N PHE A 189 -12.18 -12.85 -6.37
CA PHE A 189 -11.82 -12.64 -7.77
C PHE A 189 -13.02 -12.78 -8.69
N SER A 190 -13.89 -13.77 -8.50
CA SER A 190 -15.11 -13.94 -9.30
C SER A 190 -16.06 -12.75 -9.17
N SER A 191 -16.12 -12.12 -8.00
CA SER A 191 -17.02 -11.00 -7.73
C SER A 191 -16.45 -9.65 -8.17
N VAL A 192 -15.12 -9.49 -8.12
CA VAL A 192 -14.43 -8.22 -8.33
C VAL A 192 -13.89 -8.10 -9.75
N TYR A 193 -13.48 -9.20 -10.36
CA TYR A 193 -12.89 -9.21 -11.70
C TYR A 193 -13.77 -8.53 -12.78
N PRO A 194 -15.09 -8.73 -12.81
CA PRO A 194 -15.93 -8.01 -13.76
C PRO A 194 -15.87 -6.48 -13.61
N THR A 195 -15.74 -6.00 -12.37
CA THR A 195 -15.58 -4.55 -12.08
C THR A 195 -14.21 -4.03 -12.52
N ILE A 196 -13.16 -4.84 -12.29
CA ILE A 196 -11.79 -4.51 -12.73
C ILE A 196 -11.71 -4.52 -14.26
N SER A 197 -12.29 -5.50 -14.92
CA SER A 197 -12.24 -5.66 -16.38
C SER A 197 -13.04 -4.61 -17.13
N SER A 198 -14.10 -4.06 -16.53
CA SER A 198 -14.90 -2.98 -17.14
C SER A 198 -14.17 -1.63 -17.16
N GLY A 199 -13.22 -1.42 -16.26
CA GLY A 199 -12.39 -0.21 -16.19
C GLY A 199 -11.07 -0.38 -16.96
N LYS A 200 -10.63 0.66 -17.66
CA LYS A 200 -9.34 0.65 -18.37
C LYS A 200 -8.16 1.09 -17.49
N SER A 201 -8.42 1.69 -16.34
CA SER A 201 -7.42 2.32 -15.47
C SER A 201 -7.36 1.76 -14.05
N THR A 202 -8.24 0.82 -13.70
CA THR A 202 -8.23 0.19 -12.37
C THR A 202 -6.91 -0.53 -12.12
N LYS A 203 -6.27 -0.21 -11.00
CA LYS A 203 -5.03 -0.84 -10.57
C LYS A 203 -5.31 -1.90 -9.53
N VAL A 204 -4.59 -3.02 -9.61
CA VAL A 204 -4.57 -4.07 -8.58
C VAL A 204 -3.14 -4.28 -8.13
N ILE A 205 -2.92 -4.18 -6.82
CA ILE A 205 -1.62 -4.40 -6.18
C ILE A 205 -1.79 -5.54 -5.19
N ILE A 206 -1.13 -6.66 -5.45
CA ILE A 206 -1.14 -7.86 -4.59
C ILE A 206 0.24 -8.01 -3.96
N ILE A 207 0.31 -8.06 -2.64
CA ILE A 207 1.57 -8.29 -1.93
C ILE A 207 1.39 -9.40 -0.90
N SER A 208 2.39 -10.28 -0.80
CA SER A 208 2.46 -11.28 0.25
C SER A 208 3.87 -11.83 0.46
N THR A 209 4.11 -12.44 1.62
CA THR A 209 5.03 -13.56 1.75
C THR A 209 4.32 -14.83 1.27
N PRO A 210 5.04 -15.86 0.79
CA PRO A 210 4.45 -17.14 0.40
C PRO A 210 3.77 -17.84 1.58
N HIS A 211 2.70 -18.57 1.27
CA HIS A 211 2.02 -19.45 2.24
C HIS A 211 1.34 -20.59 1.51
N GLY A 212 2.07 -21.70 1.28
CA GLY A 212 1.58 -22.85 0.53
C GLY A 212 1.36 -22.58 -0.97
N MET A 213 0.81 -23.59 -1.66
CA MET A 213 0.52 -23.54 -3.11
C MET A 213 -0.94 -23.16 -3.35
N ASN A 214 -1.28 -21.92 -3.10
CA ASN A 214 -2.63 -21.37 -3.18
C ASN A 214 -2.82 -20.45 -4.40
N MET A 215 -3.86 -19.60 -4.39
CA MET A 215 -4.11 -18.66 -5.49
C MET A 215 -2.96 -17.65 -5.68
N PHE A 216 -2.29 -17.20 -4.59
CA PHE A 216 -1.13 -16.33 -4.70
C PHE A 216 0.02 -17.01 -5.46
N TYR A 217 0.29 -18.27 -5.14
CA TYR A 217 1.26 -19.10 -5.87
C TYR A 217 0.93 -19.17 -7.36
N LYS A 218 -0.33 -19.48 -7.70
CA LYS A 218 -0.77 -19.57 -9.10
C LYS A 218 -0.58 -18.24 -9.83
N LEU A 219 -1.08 -17.13 -9.25
CA LEU A 219 -0.95 -15.79 -9.84
C LEU A 219 0.51 -15.39 -10.03
N TRP A 220 1.36 -15.71 -9.05
CA TRP A 220 2.79 -15.44 -9.11
C TRP A 220 3.47 -16.19 -10.27
N HIS A 221 3.28 -17.50 -10.37
CA HIS A 221 3.89 -18.29 -11.44
C HIS A 221 3.35 -17.93 -12.82
N ASP A 222 2.07 -17.61 -12.94
CA ASP A 222 1.50 -17.12 -14.18
C ASP A 222 2.12 -15.77 -14.59
N ALA A 223 2.41 -14.91 -13.63
CA ALA A 223 3.10 -13.64 -13.87
C ALA A 223 4.56 -13.85 -14.33
N GLU A 224 5.31 -14.73 -13.66
CA GLU A 224 6.69 -15.09 -14.07
C GLU A 224 6.76 -15.63 -15.49
N ARG A 225 5.74 -16.39 -15.92
CA ARG A 225 5.65 -16.96 -17.26
C ARG A 225 5.06 -16.00 -18.30
N GLY A 226 4.59 -14.84 -17.88
CA GLY A 226 3.91 -13.88 -18.75
C GLY A 226 2.56 -14.38 -19.28
N THR A 227 1.89 -15.28 -18.56
CA THR A 227 0.59 -15.83 -18.92
C THR A 227 -0.60 -15.07 -18.31
N ASN A 228 -0.33 -14.12 -17.42
CA ASN A 228 -1.27 -13.12 -16.94
C ASN A 228 -0.70 -11.70 -17.14
N GLU A 229 -1.48 -10.67 -16.80
CA GLU A 229 -1.09 -9.27 -16.98
C GLU A 229 -0.33 -8.68 -15.77
N TYR A 230 -0.10 -9.47 -14.71
CA TYR A 230 0.59 -8.97 -13.52
C TYR A 230 2.08 -8.81 -13.77
N VAL A 231 2.63 -7.66 -13.36
CA VAL A 231 4.07 -7.42 -13.31
C VAL A 231 4.62 -7.97 -11.99
N PRO A 232 5.48 -8.98 -12.02
CA PRO A 232 6.02 -9.57 -10.80
C PRO A 232 7.17 -8.71 -10.23
N THR A 233 7.22 -8.61 -8.92
CA THR A 233 8.35 -8.04 -8.17
C THR A 233 8.77 -9.01 -7.08
N GLU A 234 10.02 -9.42 -7.10
CA GLU A 234 10.66 -10.21 -6.07
C GLU A 234 11.80 -9.40 -5.45
N VAL A 235 11.91 -9.47 -4.12
CA VAL A 235 12.98 -8.80 -3.37
C VAL A 235 13.69 -9.86 -2.55
N HIS A 236 15.01 -9.93 -2.71
CA HIS A 236 15.84 -10.81 -1.89
C HIS A 236 16.01 -10.22 -0.47
N TRP A 237 16.07 -11.06 0.55
CA TRP A 237 16.17 -10.61 1.95
C TRP A 237 17.39 -9.72 2.20
N SER A 238 18.51 -9.95 1.51
CA SER A 238 19.73 -9.16 1.66
C SER A 238 19.67 -7.76 1.06
N GLU A 239 18.64 -7.45 0.27
CA GLU A 239 18.40 -6.09 -0.21
C GLU A 239 17.85 -5.16 0.88
N VAL A 240 17.38 -5.74 1.98
CA VAL A 240 16.92 -4.97 3.15
C VAL A 240 18.13 -4.58 3.98
N PRO A 241 18.41 -3.29 4.19
CA PRO A 241 19.57 -2.85 4.95
C PRO A 241 19.70 -3.48 6.35
N GLY A 242 20.92 -3.84 6.72
CA GLY A 242 21.21 -4.49 7.99
C GLY A 242 21.03 -6.01 8.00
N ARG A 243 20.69 -6.61 6.86
CA ARG A 243 20.56 -8.07 6.71
C ARG A 243 21.73 -8.62 5.92
N ASP A 244 22.67 -9.23 6.65
CA ASP A 244 23.83 -9.93 6.14
C ASP A 244 23.79 -11.43 6.53
N ASP A 245 24.83 -12.18 6.21
CA ASP A 245 24.92 -13.60 6.52
C ASP A 245 24.91 -13.86 8.04
N VAL A 246 25.45 -12.95 8.85
CA VAL A 246 25.42 -13.06 10.32
C VAL A 246 23.98 -12.92 10.81
N TRP A 247 23.25 -11.95 10.29
CA TRP A 247 21.82 -11.78 10.57
C TRP A 247 21.02 -13.02 10.16
N LYS A 248 21.30 -13.60 8.98
CA LYS A 248 20.67 -14.84 8.49
C LYS A 248 20.87 -15.99 9.47
N GLU A 249 22.13 -16.24 9.85
CA GLU A 249 22.46 -17.32 10.80
C GLU A 249 21.77 -17.14 12.15
N GLN A 250 21.74 -15.92 12.68
CA GLN A 250 21.07 -15.62 13.94
C GLN A 250 19.55 -15.82 13.83
N THR A 251 18.96 -15.41 12.71
CA THR A 251 17.53 -15.59 12.46
C THR A 251 17.16 -17.06 12.39
N ILE A 252 17.94 -17.86 11.68
CA ILE A 252 17.74 -19.32 11.59
C ILE A 252 17.88 -19.99 12.96
N LYS A 253 18.87 -19.59 13.78
CA LYS A 253 19.05 -20.11 15.15
C LYS A 253 17.84 -19.82 16.05
N ASN A 254 17.20 -18.65 15.87
CA ASN A 254 16.07 -18.23 16.69
C ASN A 254 14.71 -18.71 16.16
N THR A 255 14.66 -19.25 14.95
CA THR A 255 13.47 -19.76 14.29
C THR A 255 13.69 -21.19 13.77
N SER A 256 13.79 -21.34 12.47
CA SER A 256 14.20 -22.56 11.78
C SER A 256 14.61 -22.23 10.35
N GLU A 257 15.37 -23.12 9.73
CA GLU A 257 15.71 -22.97 8.31
C GLU A 257 14.47 -22.99 7.40
N SER A 258 13.52 -23.87 7.68
CA SER A 258 12.25 -23.92 6.94
C SER A 258 11.46 -22.62 7.02
N GLN A 259 11.39 -22.01 8.22
CA GLN A 259 10.73 -20.72 8.41
C GLN A 259 11.49 -19.60 7.69
N PHE A 260 12.82 -19.61 7.74
CA PHE A 260 13.64 -18.62 7.03
C PHE A 260 13.40 -18.67 5.51
N ARG A 261 13.36 -19.87 4.94
CA ARG A 261 13.09 -20.08 3.50
C ARG A 261 11.73 -19.48 3.09
N VAL A 262 10.69 -19.69 3.87
CA VAL A 262 9.34 -19.15 3.56
C VAL A 262 9.27 -17.65 3.79
N GLU A 263 9.69 -17.17 4.97
CA GLU A 263 9.43 -15.79 5.39
C GLU A 263 10.44 -14.77 4.84
N PHE A 264 11.66 -15.21 4.52
CA PHE A 264 12.73 -14.32 4.09
C PHE A 264 13.27 -14.64 2.69
N GLU A 265 13.46 -15.90 2.32
CA GLU A 265 13.81 -16.29 0.95
C GLU A 265 12.58 -16.38 0.03
N CYS A 266 11.40 -16.22 0.61
CA CYS A 266 10.12 -16.19 -0.13
C CYS A 266 9.88 -17.43 -0.99
N GLU A 267 10.28 -18.61 -0.50
CA GLU A 267 10.04 -19.87 -1.19
C GLU A 267 8.62 -20.38 -0.96
N PHE A 268 8.02 -20.90 -2.02
CA PHE A 268 6.76 -21.64 -1.91
C PHE A 268 7.07 -23.08 -1.49
N LEU A 269 6.95 -23.38 -0.22
CA LEU A 269 7.03 -24.74 0.27
C LEU A 269 5.64 -25.37 0.19
N GLY A 270 5.54 -26.54 -0.47
CA GLY A 270 4.31 -27.33 -0.44
C GLY A 270 3.99 -27.73 1.00
N SER A 271 2.73 -27.64 1.42
CA SER A 271 2.27 -28.34 2.61
C SER A 271 2.42 -29.85 2.28
N VAL A 272 3.30 -30.50 3.00
CA VAL A 272 3.28 -31.97 3.07
C VAL A 272 2.18 -32.27 4.10
N ASP A 273 0.93 -32.33 3.64
CA ASP A 273 -0.17 -32.97 4.38
C ASP A 273 -0.21 -34.44 4.04
#